data_73d5654d62ce865e928a5d41fe19637d
#
_entry.id   73d5654d62ce865e928a5d41fe19637d
#
_cell.length_a   1.000
_cell.length_b   1.000
_cell.length_c   1.000
_cell.angle_alpha   90.00
_cell.angle_beta   90.00
_cell.angle_gamma   90.00
#
_symmetry.space_group_name_H-M   'P 1'
#
loop_
_entity.id
_entity.type
_entity.pdbx_description
1 polymer ?
#
loop_
_entity_poly.entity_id
_entity_poly.type
_entity_poly.pdbx_seq_one_letter_code
_entity_poly.pdbx_strand_id
1 'polypeptide(L)'
;LAETLKKHRENNKLLEEQRLRERTKFDLEMIEATGTCAGIENYSRFLSGRKAGEPPPTLFEYFPDNAIIFVDESHVTVPQLNGMYKGDRTRKSTLAEYGFRLPSCMDNRPLKFEEWDLMRTQTVFVSATPGPW
;
A
#
# COMPACT_ATOMS: atom_id res chain seq x y z
N LEU A 1 2.91 -16.66 -5.60
CA LEU A 1 1.62 -17.24 -6.03
C LEU A 1 1.48 -18.69 -5.57
N ALA A 2 2.40 -19.60 -5.97
CA ALA A 2 2.30 -21.04 -5.67
C ALA A 2 2.09 -21.33 -4.17
N GLU A 3 2.86 -20.67 -3.30
CA GLU A 3 2.76 -20.80 -1.85
C GLU A 3 1.37 -20.37 -1.33
N THR A 4 0.84 -19.24 -1.81
CA THR A 4 -0.47 -18.74 -1.39
C THR A 4 -1.60 -19.64 -1.86
N LEU A 5 -1.52 -20.16 -3.09
CA LEU A 5 -2.48 -21.14 -3.62
C LEU A 5 -2.48 -22.42 -2.80
N LYS A 6 -1.30 -22.94 -2.47
CA LYS A 6 -1.13 -24.10 -1.59
C LYS A 6 -1.81 -23.87 -0.24
N LYS A 7 -1.56 -22.72 0.38
CA LYS A 7 -2.17 -22.34 1.67
C LYS A 7 -3.70 -22.26 1.59
N HIS A 8 -4.28 -21.70 0.53
CA HIS A 8 -5.73 -21.67 0.35
C HIS A 8 -6.29 -23.08 0.22
N ARG A 9 -5.64 -23.96 -0.55
CA ARG A 9 -6.06 -25.35 -0.72
C ARG A 9 -6.01 -26.13 0.60
N GLU A 10 -4.94 -26.00 1.36
CA GLU A 10 -4.78 -26.67 2.68
C GLU A 10 -5.85 -26.22 3.69
N ASN A 11 -6.35 -25.00 3.57
CA ASN A 11 -7.43 -24.46 4.38
C ASN A 11 -8.82 -24.69 3.76
N ASN A 12 -8.95 -25.53 2.74
CA ASN A 12 -10.19 -25.83 2.03
C ASN A 12 -10.91 -24.61 1.42
N LYS A 13 -10.14 -23.56 1.08
CA LYS A 13 -10.58 -22.32 0.41
C LYS A 13 -10.43 -22.46 -1.10
N LEU A 14 -11.20 -23.37 -1.72
CA LEU A 14 -11.06 -23.71 -3.14
C LEU A 14 -11.49 -22.58 -4.08
N LEU A 15 -12.52 -21.83 -3.71
CA LEU A 15 -13.00 -20.68 -4.48
C LEU A 15 -11.97 -19.54 -4.49
N GLU A 16 -11.37 -19.27 -3.33
CA GLU A 16 -10.31 -18.27 -3.18
C GLU A 16 -9.06 -18.68 -3.95
N GLU A 17 -8.70 -19.96 -3.92
CA GLU A 17 -7.58 -20.50 -4.71
C GLU A 17 -7.83 -20.29 -6.21
N GLN A 18 -8.99 -20.67 -6.72
CA GLN A 18 -9.33 -20.52 -8.14
C GLN A 18 -9.31 -19.04 -8.54
N ARG A 19 -9.99 -18.19 -7.79
CA ARG A 19 -10.06 -16.75 -8.06
C ARG A 19 -8.69 -16.09 -8.10
N LEU A 20 -7.83 -16.40 -7.13
CA LEU A 20 -6.48 -15.86 -7.07
C LEU A 20 -5.63 -16.34 -8.25
N ARG A 21 -5.74 -17.61 -8.62
CA ARG A 21 -5.02 -18.20 -9.75
C ARG A 21 -5.41 -17.51 -11.06
N GLU A 22 -6.70 -17.43 -11.36
CA GLU A 22 -7.21 -16.84 -12.59
C GLU A 22 -6.82 -15.36 -12.69
N ARG A 23 -7.02 -14.60 -11.60
CA ARG A 23 -6.66 -13.18 -11.57
C ARG A 23 -5.16 -12.96 -11.79
N THR A 24 -4.32 -13.69 -11.08
CA THR A 24 -2.86 -13.49 -11.19
C THR A 24 -2.34 -13.93 -12.55
N LYS A 25 -2.91 -15.00 -13.13
CA LYS A 25 -2.57 -15.44 -14.49
C LYS A 25 -2.91 -14.38 -15.51
N PHE A 26 -4.10 -13.81 -15.44
CA PHE A 26 -4.52 -12.71 -16.32
C PHE A 26 -3.60 -11.48 -16.17
N ASP A 27 -3.26 -11.08 -14.94
CA ASP A 27 -2.37 -9.95 -14.69
C ASP A 27 -0.97 -10.18 -15.30
N LEU A 28 -0.43 -11.42 -15.20
CA LEU A 28 0.85 -11.79 -15.83
C LEU A 28 0.79 -11.72 -17.37
N GLU A 29 -0.27 -12.27 -17.97
CA GLU A 29 -0.47 -12.19 -19.41
C GLU A 29 -0.54 -10.73 -19.91
N MET A 30 -1.21 -9.85 -19.15
CA MET A 30 -1.27 -8.42 -19.45
C MET A 30 0.09 -7.75 -19.34
N ILE A 31 0.86 -8.06 -18.29
CA ILE A 31 2.22 -7.52 -18.10
C ILE A 31 3.14 -7.97 -19.25
N GLU A 32 3.07 -9.23 -19.66
CA GLU A 32 3.85 -9.76 -20.78
C GLU A 32 3.48 -9.10 -22.13
N ALA A 33 2.18 -8.87 -22.34
CA ALA A 33 1.69 -8.30 -23.59
C ALA A 33 1.87 -6.78 -23.72
N THR A 34 1.70 -6.04 -22.61
CA THR A 34 1.60 -4.57 -22.63
C THR A 34 2.58 -3.85 -21.68
N GLY A 35 3.31 -4.58 -20.87
CA GLY A 35 4.20 -4.03 -19.84
C GLY A 35 3.48 -3.57 -18.56
N THR A 36 2.15 -3.70 -18.48
CA THR A 36 1.37 -3.25 -17.32
C THR A 36 0.10 -4.09 -17.12
N CYS A 37 -0.54 -3.96 -15.95
CA CYS A 37 -1.87 -4.51 -15.70
C CYS A 37 -2.66 -3.60 -14.75
N ALA A 38 -3.97 -3.75 -14.70
CA ALA A 38 -4.80 -3.07 -13.73
C ALA A 38 -4.48 -3.56 -12.31
N GLY A 39 -3.99 -2.64 -11.46
CA GLY A 39 -3.56 -2.98 -10.10
C GLY A 39 -2.11 -3.47 -10.01
N ILE A 40 -1.24 -3.08 -10.94
CA ILE A 40 0.19 -3.41 -10.94
C ILE A 40 0.88 -3.03 -9.62
N GLU A 41 0.37 -2.02 -8.93
CA GLU A 41 0.83 -1.59 -7.61
C GLU A 41 0.75 -2.70 -6.55
N ASN A 42 -0.13 -3.69 -6.73
CA ASN A 42 -0.23 -4.84 -5.81
C ASN A 42 1.00 -5.79 -5.91
N TYR A 43 1.81 -5.60 -6.94
CA TYR A 43 3.06 -6.31 -7.18
C TYR A 43 4.30 -5.45 -6.90
N SER A 44 4.14 -4.23 -6.36
CA SER A 44 5.19 -3.22 -6.17
C SER A 44 6.44 -3.76 -5.47
N ARG A 45 6.29 -4.60 -4.45
CA ARG A 45 7.40 -5.25 -3.75
C ARG A 45 8.32 -6.04 -4.69
N PHE A 46 7.74 -6.79 -5.62
CA PHE A 46 8.51 -7.62 -6.57
C PHE A 46 9.19 -6.77 -7.64
N LEU A 47 8.61 -5.62 -7.99
CA LEU A 47 9.17 -4.69 -8.96
C LEU A 47 10.29 -3.82 -8.36
N SER A 48 10.13 -3.40 -7.09
CA SER A 48 11.08 -2.52 -6.40
C SER A 48 12.19 -3.25 -5.65
N GLY A 49 12.07 -4.57 -5.45
CA GLY A 49 13.00 -5.37 -4.66
C GLY A 49 12.91 -5.14 -3.14
N ARG A 50 11.89 -4.43 -2.66
CA ARG A 50 11.67 -4.17 -1.23
C ARG A 50 11.21 -5.42 -0.48
N LYS A 51 11.41 -5.41 0.84
CA LYS A 51 10.99 -6.51 1.71
C LYS A 51 9.47 -6.47 1.96
N ALA A 52 8.94 -7.61 2.39
CA ALA A 52 7.53 -7.68 2.81
C ALA A 52 7.25 -6.71 3.97
N GLY A 53 6.16 -5.93 3.85
CA GLY A 53 5.74 -4.95 4.84
C GLY A 53 6.37 -3.56 4.69
N GLU A 54 7.41 -3.40 3.85
CA GLU A 54 7.95 -2.08 3.52
C GLU A 54 6.99 -1.35 2.56
N PRO A 55 6.72 -0.04 2.78
CA PRO A 55 5.91 0.75 1.86
C PRO A 55 6.65 0.97 0.53
N PRO A 56 5.95 1.24 -0.58
CA PRO A 56 6.58 1.68 -1.81
C PRO A 56 7.28 3.04 -1.60
N PRO A 57 8.19 3.44 -2.51
CA PRO A 57 8.78 4.77 -2.47
C PRO A 57 7.68 5.84 -2.46
N THR A 58 7.85 6.85 -1.62
CA THR A 58 6.93 7.97 -1.51
C THR A 58 7.64 9.27 -1.93
N LEU A 59 6.86 10.33 -2.15
CA LEU A 59 7.41 11.64 -2.50
C LEU A 59 8.45 12.14 -1.49
N PHE A 60 8.30 11.77 -0.21
CA PHE A 60 9.21 12.18 0.86
C PHE A 60 10.64 11.65 0.66
N GLU A 61 10.82 10.51 0.01
CA GLU A 61 12.15 9.95 -0.29
C GLU A 61 12.92 10.75 -1.36
N TYR A 62 12.23 11.62 -2.08
CA TYR A 62 12.81 12.45 -3.16
C TYR A 62 13.04 13.91 -2.74
N PHE A 63 12.64 14.29 -1.54
CA PHE A 63 12.90 15.64 -1.04
C PHE A 63 14.37 15.81 -0.63
N PRO A 64 14.98 16.96 -0.92
CA PRO A 64 16.28 17.28 -0.36
C PRO A 64 16.17 17.54 1.15
N ASP A 65 17.28 17.33 1.89
CA ASP A 65 17.31 17.45 3.35
C ASP A 65 16.92 18.84 3.86
N ASN A 66 17.08 19.88 3.03
CA ASN A 66 16.72 21.26 3.34
C ASN A 66 15.32 21.66 2.82
N ALA A 67 14.49 20.72 2.40
CA ALA A 67 13.13 21.01 1.98
C ALA A 67 12.29 21.55 3.14
N ILE A 68 11.36 22.46 2.84
CA ILE A 68 10.35 22.93 3.78
C ILE A 68 8.99 22.43 3.28
N ILE A 69 8.27 21.76 4.16
CA ILE A 69 6.96 21.21 3.89
C ILE A 69 5.90 22.13 4.51
N PHE A 70 4.92 22.52 3.72
CA PHE A 70 3.74 23.23 4.20
C PHE A 70 2.55 22.28 4.19
N VAL A 71 2.00 21.99 5.37
CA VAL A 71 0.79 21.17 5.54
C VAL A 71 -0.38 22.09 5.70
N ASP A 72 -1.10 22.30 4.60
CA ASP A 72 -2.30 23.13 4.59
C ASP A 72 -3.50 22.38 5.19
N GLU A 73 -4.44 23.12 5.74
CA GLU A 73 -5.61 22.60 6.47
C GLU A 73 -5.21 21.49 7.45
N SER A 74 -4.17 21.77 8.23
CA SER A 74 -3.52 20.77 9.09
C SER A 74 -4.46 20.12 10.11
N HIS A 75 -5.52 20.82 10.54
CA HIS A 75 -6.57 20.29 11.41
C HIS A 75 -7.36 19.12 10.79
N VAL A 76 -7.35 18.99 9.46
CA VAL A 76 -7.96 17.88 8.71
C VAL A 76 -6.89 16.92 8.23
N THR A 77 -5.80 17.45 7.65
CA THR A 77 -4.74 16.65 7.01
C THR A 77 -4.04 15.72 8.01
N VAL A 78 -3.69 16.21 9.19
CA VAL A 78 -2.98 15.40 10.19
C VAL A 78 -3.82 14.22 10.72
N PRO A 79 -5.10 14.40 11.10
CA PRO A 79 -5.97 13.26 11.42
C PRO A 79 -6.14 12.25 10.28
N GLN A 80 -6.18 12.71 9.02
CA GLN A 80 -6.23 11.81 7.86
C GLN A 80 -4.97 10.97 7.72
N LEU A 81 -3.79 11.56 7.90
CA LEU A 81 -2.51 10.84 7.91
C LEU A 81 -2.49 9.75 8.98
N ASN A 82 -3.06 10.00 10.16
CA ASN A 82 -3.21 8.99 11.21
C ASN A 82 -4.13 7.82 10.82
N GLY A 83 -5.21 8.12 10.11
CA GLY A 83 -6.27 7.15 9.80
C GLY A 83 -6.00 6.25 8.59
N MET A 84 -5.27 6.76 7.57
CA MET A 84 -5.22 6.10 6.26
C MET A 84 -4.56 4.73 6.28
N TYR A 85 -3.54 4.48 7.08
CA TYR A 85 -2.90 3.16 7.15
C TYR A 85 -3.86 2.07 7.61
N LYS A 86 -4.64 2.33 8.67
CA LYS A 86 -5.57 1.34 9.25
C LYS A 86 -6.68 0.99 8.27
N GLY A 87 -7.26 1.99 7.63
CA GLY A 87 -8.32 1.80 6.63
C GLY A 87 -7.85 1.00 5.42
N ASP A 88 -6.70 1.35 4.86
CA ASP A 88 -6.10 0.63 3.72
C ASP A 88 -5.77 -0.82 4.08
N ARG A 89 -5.16 -1.05 5.26
CA ARG A 89 -4.80 -2.39 5.72
C ARG A 89 -6.03 -3.29 5.88
N THR A 90 -7.10 -2.79 6.51
CA THR A 90 -8.34 -3.56 6.70
C THR A 90 -8.93 -3.98 5.35
N ARG A 91 -9.06 -3.06 4.42
CA ARG A 91 -9.57 -3.34 3.07
C ARG A 91 -8.72 -4.39 2.34
N LYS A 92 -7.39 -4.24 2.35
CA LYS A 92 -6.47 -5.13 1.62
C LYS A 92 -6.35 -6.51 2.25
N SER A 93 -6.41 -6.62 3.58
CA SER A 93 -6.41 -7.92 4.24
C SER A 93 -7.64 -8.75 3.84
N THR A 94 -8.81 -8.12 3.77
CA THR A 94 -10.02 -8.77 3.27
C THR A 94 -9.86 -9.23 1.82
N LEU A 95 -9.32 -8.39 0.93
CA LEU A 95 -9.10 -8.77 -0.46
C LEU A 95 -8.13 -9.95 -0.62
N ALA A 96 -7.08 -10.01 0.21
CA ALA A 96 -6.13 -11.13 0.21
C ALA A 96 -6.75 -12.40 0.80
N GLU A 97 -7.51 -12.28 1.88
CA GLU A 97 -8.17 -13.41 2.55
C GLU A 97 -9.16 -14.13 1.63
N TYR A 98 -9.92 -13.38 0.85
CA TYR A 98 -10.92 -13.91 -0.08
C TYR A 98 -10.38 -14.17 -1.50
N GLY A 99 -9.09 -14.19 -1.69
CA GLY A 99 -8.42 -14.56 -2.95
C GLY A 99 -8.56 -13.54 -4.09
N PHE A 100 -8.99 -12.31 -3.81
CA PHE A 100 -9.06 -11.25 -4.83
C PHE A 100 -7.70 -10.65 -5.18
N ARG A 101 -6.73 -10.75 -4.26
CA ARG A 101 -5.36 -10.23 -4.42
C ARG A 101 -4.36 -11.14 -3.74
N LEU A 102 -3.12 -11.12 -4.22
CA LEU A 102 -1.99 -11.71 -3.50
C LEU A 102 -1.76 -10.94 -2.18
N PRO A 103 -1.23 -11.61 -1.14
CA PRO A 103 -0.86 -10.94 0.12
C PRO A 103 0.09 -9.75 -0.06
N SER A 104 0.87 -9.72 -1.14
CA SER A 104 1.74 -8.59 -1.50
C SER A 104 0.99 -7.27 -1.75
N CYS A 105 -0.31 -7.31 -1.97
CA CYS A 105 -1.12 -6.08 -2.06
C CYS A 105 -1.04 -5.23 -0.81
N MET A 106 -0.78 -5.84 0.36
CA MET A 106 -0.63 -5.13 1.63
C MET A 106 0.69 -4.35 1.73
N ASP A 107 1.68 -4.66 0.88
CA ASP A 107 2.96 -3.95 0.86
C ASP A 107 2.85 -2.59 0.15
N ASN A 108 1.95 -2.47 -0.82
CA ASN A 108 1.58 -1.17 -1.40
C ASN A 108 0.61 -0.45 -0.46
N ARG A 109 1.15 0.16 0.56
CA ARG A 109 0.43 0.79 1.65
C ARG A 109 0.84 2.25 1.83
N PRO A 110 -0.03 3.10 2.37
CA PRO A 110 0.40 4.41 2.82
C PRO A 110 1.42 4.28 3.96
N LEU A 111 2.17 5.33 4.18
CA LEU A 111 3.01 5.46 5.37
C LEU A 111 2.13 5.38 6.62
N LYS A 112 2.67 4.82 7.69
CA LYS A 112 2.15 5.04 9.02
C LYS A 112 2.47 6.47 9.44
N PHE A 113 1.69 7.02 10.37
CA PHE A 113 1.94 8.37 10.86
C PHE A 113 3.37 8.55 11.39
N GLU A 114 3.86 7.59 12.17
CA GLU A 114 5.19 7.60 12.73
C GLU A 114 6.29 7.53 11.65
N GLU A 115 6.06 6.79 10.58
CA GLU A 115 6.99 6.73 9.44
C GLU A 115 7.05 8.07 8.71
N TRP A 116 5.90 8.69 8.47
CA TRP A 116 5.82 10.03 7.88
C TRP A 116 6.48 11.07 8.78
N ASP A 117 6.25 11.03 10.09
CA ASP A 117 6.82 11.99 11.06
C ASP A 117 8.35 11.92 11.11
N LEU A 118 8.92 10.71 10.95
CA LEU A 118 10.37 10.51 10.86
C LEU A 118 10.97 10.95 9.53
N MET A 119 10.21 10.91 8.45
CA MET A 119 10.70 11.24 7.09
C MET A 119 10.55 12.73 6.75
N ARG A 120 9.62 13.42 7.39
CA ARG A 120 9.41 14.85 7.11
C ARG A 120 10.58 15.68 7.57
N THR A 121 10.96 16.66 6.75
CA THR A 121 11.93 17.70 7.05
C THR A 121 11.27 18.84 7.85
N GLN A 122 11.80 20.06 7.80
CA GLN A 122 11.16 21.22 8.42
C GLN A 122 9.72 21.37 7.92
N THR A 123 8.77 21.42 8.84
CA THR A 123 7.34 21.38 8.49
C THR A 123 6.61 22.55 9.16
N VAL A 124 5.83 23.26 8.36
CA VAL A 124 4.94 24.34 8.79
C VAL A 124 3.49 23.84 8.66
N PHE A 125 2.75 23.88 9.73
CA PHE A 125 1.34 23.51 9.77
C PHE A 125 0.49 24.75 9.69
N VAL A 126 -0.41 24.80 8.71
CA VAL A 126 -1.27 25.95 8.45
C VAL A 126 -2.72 25.52 8.68
N SER A 127 -3.45 26.33 9.42
CA SER A 127 -4.90 26.13 9.65
C SER A 127 -5.53 27.42 10.13
N ALA A 128 -6.72 27.71 9.65
CA ALA A 128 -7.57 28.80 10.18
C ALA A 128 -8.18 28.44 11.56
N THR A 129 -8.31 27.14 11.84
CA THR A 129 -8.89 26.58 13.06
C THR A 129 -7.99 25.49 13.65
N PRO A 130 -6.78 25.87 14.15
CA PRO A 130 -5.86 24.87 14.71
C PRO A 130 -6.49 24.19 15.93
N GLY A 131 -6.36 22.89 16.01
CA GLY A 131 -6.80 22.06 17.13
C GLY A 131 -5.62 21.28 17.73
N PRO A 132 -5.82 20.60 18.86
CA PRO A 132 -4.84 19.66 19.37
C PRO A 132 -4.70 18.48 18.40
N TRP A 133 -3.50 17.94 18.32
CA TRP A 133 -3.18 16.73 17.53
C TRP A 133 -2.96 15.52 18.42
#